data_187737ab792554b167182fa18be6a092
#
_entry.id   187737ab792554b167182fa18be6a092
#
_cell.length_a   1.000
_cell.length_b   1.000
_cell.length_c   1.000
_cell.angle_alpha   90.00
_cell.angle_beta   90.00
_cell.angle_gamma   90.00
#
_symmetry.space_group_name_H-M   'P 1'
#
loop_
_entity.id
_entity.type
_entity.pdbx_description
1 polymer ?
#
loop_
_entity_poly.entity_id
_entity_poly.type
_entity_poly.pdbx_seq_one_letter_code
_entity_poly.pdbx_strand_id
1 'polypeptide(L)'
;MSSSYKSRKTPLLLTSLLLSAATLLSACQTSPFAREPVPEPRYVPTIVLGEAQTLTVMPNRVACASALPMQCLLAKSSKDGSVFQIPYDWIDDFKPSLGTEYIISARPQIDEGKQSLTGHWTLQNILSQRMVGTP
;
A
#
# COMPACT_ATOMS: atom_id res chain seq x y z
N MET A 1 -26.33 -84.35 -29.97
CA MET A 1 -25.29 -83.46 -29.36
C MET A 1 -25.86 -82.05 -29.37
N SER A 2 -26.37 -81.63 -28.27
CA SER A 2 -26.93 -80.28 -28.14
C SER A 2 -25.91 -79.36 -27.52
N SER A 3 -25.54 -78.36 -28.26
CA SER A 3 -24.69 -77.27 -27.75
C SER A 3 -25.57 -76.10 -27.36
N SER A 4 -25.73 -75.93 -26.10
CA SER A 4 -26.47 -74.81 -25.51
C SER A 4 -25.68 -73.52 -25.64
N TYR A 5 -26.15 -72.60 -26.43
CA TYR A 5 -25.59 -71.30 -26.56
C TYR A 5 -26.23 -70.37 -25.54
N LYS A 6 -25.51 -70.09 -24.47
CA LYS A 6 -25.96 -69.20 -23.41
C LYS A 6 -25.53 -67.80 -23.72
N SER A 7 -26.40 -67.04 -24.31
CA SER A 7 -26.18 -65.59 -24.59
C SER A 7 -26.08 -64.81 -23.28
N ARG A 8 -24.93 -64.31 -22.98
CA ARG A 8 -24.72 -63.35 -21.90
C ARG A 8 -24.88 -61.93 -22.47
N LYS A 9 -26.06 -61.40 -22.32
CA LYS A 9 -26.31 -59.98 -22.64
C LYS A 9 -26.67 -59.24 -21.35
N THR A 10 -25.69 -58.90 -20.52
CA THR A 10 -25.98 -58.02 -19.40
C THR A 10 -24.76 -57.31 -18.78
N PRO A 11 -23.82 -56.70 -19.53
CA PRO A 11 -23.02 -55.69 -18.89
C PRO A 11 -23.20 -54.25 -19.40
N LEU A 12 -24.01 -54.02 -20.47
CA LEU A 12 -24.09 -52.69 -21.08
C LEU A 12 -25.04 -51.72 -20.37
N LEU A 13 -25.96 -52.20 -19.56
CA LEU A 13 -26.94 -51.35 -18.86
C LEU A 13 -26.40 -50.76 -17.55
N LEU A 14 -25.41 -51.38 -16.93
CA LEU A 14 -24.81 -50.91 -15.67
C LEU A 14 -23.81 -49.80 -15.88
N THR A 15 -23.15 -49.73 -17.04
CA THR A 15 -22.16 -48.68 -17.34
C THR A 15 -22.81 -47.34 -17.68
N SER A 16 -23.98 -47.34 -18.25
CA SER A 16 -24.69 -46.09 -18.58
C SER A 16 -25.31 -45.41 -17.36
N LEU A 17 -25.64 -46.15 -16.30
CA LEU A 17 -26.13 -45.56 -15.06
C LEU A 17 -25.02 -44.88 -14.23
N LEU A 18 -23.79 -45.38 -14.31
CA LEU A 18 -22.66 -44.80 -13.59
C LEU A 18 -22.18 -43.49 -14.22
N LEU A 19 -22.27 -43.34 -15.53
CA LEU A 19 -21.93 -42.09 -16.20
C LEU A 19 -22.92 -40.96 -15.91
N SER A 20 -24.21 -41.30 -15.73
CA SER A 20 -25.22 -40.26 -15.43
C SER A 20 -25.12 -39.73 -13.97
N ALA A 21 -24.61 -40.52 -13.04
CA ALA A 21 -24.40 -40.07 -11.66
C ALA A 21 -23.20 -39.11 -11.51
N ALA A 22 -22.20 -39.29 -12.36
CA ALA A 22 -21.02 -38.42 -12.32
C ALA A 22 -21.26 -36.99 -12.85
N THR A 23 -22.21 -36.84 -13.78
CA THR A 23 -22.57 -35.51 -14.32
C THR A 23 -23.43 -34.70 -13.37
N LEU A 24 -24.15 -35.31 -12.46
CA LEU A 24 -24.92 -34.59 -11.46
C LEU A 24 -24.12 -34.01 -10.32
N LEU A 25 -22.91 -34.53 -10.05
CA LEU A 25 -22.04 -34.03 -9.01
C LEU A 25 -21.28 -32.75 -9.42
N SER A 26 -21.06 -32.52 -10.70
CA SER A 26 -20.41 -31.30 -11.16
C SER A 26 -21.32 -30.07 -11.17
N ALA A 27 -22.63 -30.25 -11.13
CA ALA A 27 -23.59 -29.15 -11.06
C ALA A 27 -23.70 -28.49 -9.67
N CYS A 28 -23.22 -29.16 -8.63
CA CYS A 28 -23.25 -28.63 -7.26
C CYS A 28 -22.07 -27.71 -6.91
N GLN A 29 -21.11 -27.55 -7.79
CA GLN A 29 -19.94 -26.70 -7.53
C GLN A 29 -20.20 -25.22 -7.79
N THR A 30 -21.22 -24.86 -8.52
CA THR A 30 -21.70 -23.49 -8.70
C THR A 30 -22.86 -23.23 -7.75
N SER A 31 -22.58 -23.15 -6.47
CA SER A 31 -23.60 -22.77 -5.51
C SER A 31 -23.94 -21.28 -5.71
N PRO A 32 -25.19 -20.89 -5.97
CA PRO A 32 -25.60 -19.48 -6.01
C PRO A 32 -25.49 -18.81 -4.64
N PHE A 33 -25.15 -19.56 -3.60
CA PHE A 33 -24.87 -19.09 -2.24
C PHE A 33 -23.38 -19.03 -1.89
N ALA A 34 -22.48 -19.14 -2.87
CA ALA A 34 -21.08 -18.85 -2.66
C ALA A 34 -20.98 -17.40 -2.16
N ARG A 35 -20.71 -17.21 -0.88
CA ARG A 35 -20.47 -15.90 -0.30
C ARG A 35 -19.26 -15.29 -0.99
N GLU A 36 -19.40 -14.08 -1.49
CA GLU A 36 -18.23 -13.30 -1.91
C GLU A 36 -17.23 -13.28 -0.76
N PRO A 37 -15.92 -13.45 -1.04
CA PRO A 37 -14.91 -13.38 -0.01
C PRO A 37 -15.05 -12.04 0.70
N VAL A 38 -15.23 -12.07 2.02
CA VAL A 38 -15.26 -10.86 2.83
C VAL A 38 -13.93 -10.18 2.65
N PRO A 39 -13.89 -8.91 2.20
CA PRO A 39 -12.63 -8.21 2.06
C PRO A 39 -11.92 -8.19 3.40
N GLU A 40 -10.63 -8.56 3.39
CA GLU A 40 -9.80 -8.50 4.59
C GLU A 40 -9.78 -7.06 5.13
N PRO A 41 -9.90 -6.88 6.45
CA PRO A 41 -9.84 -5.55 7.04
C PRO A 41 -8.48 -4.93 6.72
N ARG A 42 -8.51 -3.80 6.01
CA ARG A 42 -7.30 -3.02 5.75
C ARG A 42 -6.92 -2.27 7.01
N TYR A 43 -5.64 -2.32 7.32
CA TYR A 43 -5.09 -1.49 8.39
C TYR A 43 -5.30 0.00 8.07
N VAL A 44 -5.96 0.71 8.97
CA VAL A 44 -6.11 2.16 8.91
C VAL A 44 -5.23 2.76 9.99
N PRO A 45 -4.17 3.50 9.64
CA PRO A 45 -3.30 4.09 10.63
C PRO A 45 -4.02 5.17 11.43
N THR A 46 -3.81 5.19 12.74
CA THR A 46 -4.20 6.32 13.59
C THR A 46 -3.03 7.29 13.68
N ILE A 47 -3.17 8.45 13.04
CA ILE A 47 -2.09 9.44 12.97
C ILE A 47 -2.18 10.41 14.15
N VAL A 48 -1.08 10.50 14.88
CA VAL A 48 -0.84 11.51 15.91
C VAL A 48 0.37 12.35 15.55
N LEU A 49 0.41 13.59 16.02
CA LEU A 49 1.52 14.49 15.76
C LEU A 49 2.53 14.43 16.89
N GLY A 50 3.80 14.24 16.53
CA GLY A 50 4.92 14.28 17.45
C GLY A 50 5.24 15.70 17.93
N GLU A 51 6.37 15.88 18.61
CA GLU A 51 6.84 17.20 19.04
C GLU A 51 7.21 18.07 17.86
N ALA A 52 6.93 19.38 17.97
CA ALA A 52 7.34 20.36 16.98
C ALA A 52 8.87 20.45 16.90
N GLN A 53 9.38 20.41 15.68
CA GLN A 53 10.79 20.52 15.38
C GLN A 53 11.03 21.66 14.42
N THR A 54 12.14 22.37 14.60
CA THR A 54 12.58 23.39 13.64
C THR A 54 13.45 22.74 12.59
N LEU A 55 13.04 22.88 11.33
CA LEU A 55 13.72 22.35 10.17
C LEU A 55 14.16 23.48 9.24
N THR A 56 15.40 23.41 8.76
CA THR A 56 15.86 24.24 7.65
C THR A 56 15.69 23.45 6.36
N VAL A 57 14.79 23.88 5.49
CA VAL A 57 14.53 23.27 4.18
C VAL A 57 15.41 23.98 3.15
N MET A 58 16.30 23.23 2.52
CA MET A 58 17.25 23.76 1.55
C MET A 58 16.55 24.14 0.24
N PRO A 59 17.10 25.13 -0.50
CA PRO A 59 16.48 25.68 -1.71
C PRO A 59 16.45 24.71 -2.89
N ASN A 60 17.30 23.71 -2.89
CA ASN A 60 17.46 22.75 -3.98
C ASN A 60 16.74 21.45 -3.67
N ARG A 61 16.08 20.88 -4.69
CA ARG A 61 15.54 19.53 -4.62
C ARG A 61 16.54 18.53 -5.11
N VAL A 62 16.49 17.34 -4.58
CA VAL A 62 17.35 16.20 -4.97
C VAL A 62 16.49 15.00 -5.33
N ALA A 63 17.07 14.06 -6.06
CA ALA A 63 16.41 12.77 -6.25
C ALA A 63 16.31 12.03 -4.91
N CYS A 64 15.15 11.48 -4.60
CA CYS A 64 14.99 10.67 -3.40
C CYS A 64 15.80 9.38 -3.49
N ALA A 65 16.36 8.95 -2.37
CA ALA A 65 16.97 7.63 -2.24
C ALA A 65 15.89 6.55 -2.14
N SER A 66 15.12 6.37 -3.21
CA SER A 66 14.04 5.39 -3.29
C SER A 66 14.01 4.72 -4.65
N ALA A 67 13.34 3.56 -4.76
CA ALA A 67 13.17 2.84 -6.02
C ALA A 67 12.26 3.57 -7.02
N LEU A 68 11.44 4.51 -6.54
CA LEU A 68 10.54 5.31 -7.39
C LEU A 68 11.20 6.65 -7.73
N PRO A 69 11.03 7.15 -8.97
CA PRO A 69 11.55 8.46 -9.35
C PRO A 69 10.74 9.57 -8.66
N MET A 70 11.23 10.06 -7.53
CA MET A 70 10.61 11.11 -6.74
C MET A 70 11.62 12.21 -6.46
N GLN A 71 11.11 13.43 -6.29
CA GLN A 71 11.90 14.56 -5.81
C GLN A 71 11.78 14.70 -4.30
N CYS A 72 12.90 14.93 -3.65
CA CYS A 72 12.99 15.15 -2.21
C CYS A 72 13.49 16.55 -1.88
N LEU A 73 12.98 17.06 -0.78
CA LEU A 73 13.55 18.20 -0.07
C LEU A 73 14.71 17.72 0.81
N LEU A 74 15.76 18.51 0.92
CA LEU A 74 16.75 18.34 1.96
C LEU A 74 16.36 19.19 3.15
N ALA A 75 16.18 18.56 4.29
CA ALA A 75 15.86 19.20 5.55
C ALA A 75 16.96 18.97 6.57
N LYS A 76 17.33 20.02 7.28
CA LYS A 76 18.29 19.96 8.38
C LYS A 76 17.57 20.21 9.69
N SER A 77 17.68 19.27 10.62
CA SER A 77 17.13 19.44 11.96
C SER A 77 17.99 20.43 12.78
N SER A 78 17.33 21.37 13.45
CA SER A 78 18.02 22.28 14.38
C SER A 78 18.40 21.59 15.68
N LYS A 79 17.79 20.46 16.01
CA LYS A 79 18.00 19.74 17.26
C LYS A 79 19.37 19.07 17.32
N ASP A 80 19.76 18.39 16.25
CA ASP A 80 20.97 17.58 16.18
C ASP A 80 21.85 17.88 14.96
N GLY A 81 21.39 18.76 14.07
CA GLY A 81 22.09 19.11 12.84
C GLY A 81 22.03 18.02 11.75
N SER A 82 21.28 16.97 11.96
CA SER A 82 21.12 15.90 10.96
C SER A 82 20.43 16.42 9.70
N VAL A 83 20.90 15.94 8.55
CA VAL A 83 20.31 16.24 7.25
C VAL A 83 19.63 14.99 6.72
N PHE A 84 18.39 15.11 6.32
CA PHE A 84 17.59 14.00 5.80
C PHE A 84 16.71 14.44 4.64
N GLN A 85 16.23 13.47 3.90
CA GLN A 85 15.36 13.69 2.74
C GLN A 85 13.90 13.55 3.15
N ILE A 86 13.08 14.49 2.67
CA ILE A 86 11.62 14.41 2.79
C ILE A 86 11.06 14.49 1.38
N PRO A 87 10.27 13.53 0.91
CA PRO A 87 9.58 13.64 -0.37
C PRO A 87 8.79 14.94 -0.46
N TYR A 88 8.80 15.56 -1.64
CA TYR A 88 8.29 16.93 -1.83
C TYR A 88 6.87 17.15 -1.29
N ASP A 89 5.99 16.18 -1.46
CA ASP A 89 4.59 16.28 -1.06
C ASP A 89 4.31 15.75 0.37
N TRP A 90 5.34 15.44 1.15
CA TRP A 90 5.18 14.78 2.45
C TRP A 90 5.20 15.74 3.64
N ILE A 91 5.21 17.04 3.38
CA ILE A 91 4.96 18.06 4.41
C ILE A 91 3.60 18.68 4.09
N ASP A 92 2.60 18.34 4.89
CA ASP A 92 1.25 18.86 4.71
C ASP A 92 1.22 20.37 4.88
N ASP A 93 0.45 21.03 4.05
CA ASP A 93 0.29 22.49 3.99
C ASP A 93 1.56 23.30 3.65
N PHE A 94 2.59 22.62 3.12
CA PHE A 94 3.85 23.26 2.75
C PHE A 94 4.24 22.92 1.29
N LYS A 95 4.34 23.97 0.47
CA LYS A 95 4.78 23.87 -0.93
C LYS A 95 5.94 24.84 -1.18
N PRO A 96 7.18 24.43 -0.91
CA PRO A 96 8.32 25.29 -1.06
C PRO A 96 8.62 25.61 -2.52
N SER A 97 9.02 26.85 -2.76
CA SER A 97 9.51 27.30 -4.07
C SER A 97 10.97 26.95 -4.25
N LEU A 98 11.33 26.55 -5.48
CA LEU A 98 12.76 26.39 -5.85
C LEU A 98 13.53 27.69 -5.64
N GLY A 99 14.79 27.55 -5.19
CA GLY A 99 15.65 28.71 -4.96
C GLY A 99 15.37 29.47 -3.67
N THR A 100 14.45 29.01 -2.84
CA THR A 100 14.13 29.61 -1.55
C THR A 100 14.43 28.65 -0.42
N GLU A 101 15.24 29.11 0.54
CA GLU A 101 15.50 28.42 1.79
C GLU A 101 14.41 28.79 2.81
N TYR A 102 13.87 27.81 3.48
CA TYR A 102 12.85 28.00 4.52
C TYR A 102 13.34 27.50 5.87
N ILE A 103 13.02 28.22 6.91
CA ILE A 103 13.08 27.71 8.28
C ILE A 103 11.62 27.54 8.73
N ILE A 104 11.25 26.32 9.02
CA ILE A 104 9.89 25.95 9.39
C ILE A 104 9.84 25.28 10.75
N SER A 105 8.71 25.42 11.42
CA SER A 105 8.32 24.56 12.53
C SER A 105 7.34 23.52 12.00
N ALA A 106 7.66 22.27 12.13
CA ALA A 106 6.85 21.15 11.66
C ALA A 106 6.81 20.04 12.70
N ARG A 107 5.73 19.25 12.67
CA ARG A 107 5.56 18.10 13.56
C ARG A 107 5.56 16.81 12.74
N PRO A 108 6.36 15.81 13.12
CA PRO A 108 6.32 14.51 12.45
C PRO A 108 5.00 13.81 12.72
N GLN A 109 4.51 13.11 11.71
CA GLN A 109 3.34 12.23 11.85
C GLN A 109 3.78 10.86 12.33
N ILE A 110 3.10 10.36 13.34
CA ILE A 110 3.38 9.07 13.98
C ILE A 110 2.15 8.19 13.79
N ASP A 111 2.36 6.97 13.32
CA ASP A 111 1.34 5.93 13.37
C ASP A 111 1.31 5.36 14.79
N GLU A 112 0.30 5.74 15.55
CA GLU A 112 0.13 5.32 16.93
C GLU A 112 0.02 3.80 17.07
N GLY A 113 -0.67 3.15 16.15
CA GLY A 113 -0.85 1.69 16.19
C GLY A 113 0.44 0.92 15.97
N LYS A 114 1.37 1.46 15.19
CA LYS A 114 2.71 0.88 14.94
C LYS A 114 3.81 1.51 15.79
N GLN A 115 3.51 2.61 16.48
CA GLN A 115 4.47 3.41 17.23
C GLN A 115 5.71 3.82 16.40
N SER A 116 5.48 4.16 15.14
CA SER A 116 6.54 4.49 14.19
C SER A 116 6.25 5.76 13.43
N LEU A 117 7.33 6.45 13.01
CA LEU A 117 7.24 7.61 12.13
C LEU A 117 6.72 7.17 10.76
N THR A 118 5.78 7.92 10.19
CA THR A 118 5.26 7.67 8.84
C THR A 118 6.17 8.23 7.75
N GLY A 119 7.06 9.15 8.09
CA GLY A 119 7.85 9.95 7.16
C GLY A 119 7.16 11.25 6.72
N HIS A 120 5.87 11.39 6.97
CA HIS A 120 5.13 12.63 6.73
C HIS A 120 5.27 13.62 7.87
N TRP A 121 5.12 14.89 7.55
CA TRP A 121 5.20 16.00 8.47
C TRP A 121 3.99 16.92 8.30
N THR A 122 3.65 17.65 9.32
CA THR A 122 2.62 18.70 9.27
C THR A 122 3.25 20.04 9.61
N LEU A 123 3.14 20.98 8.68
CA LEU A 123 3.63 22.34 8.91
C LEU A 123 2.87 23.01 10.06
N GLN A 124 3.59 23.64 10.98
CA GLN A 124 3.02 24.49 12.02
C GLN A 124 3.14 25.97 11.64
N ASN A 125 4.36 26.40 11.33
CA ASN A 125 4.65 27.79 10.96
C ASN A 125 5.87 27.84 10.03
N ILE A 126 5.88 28.83 9.14
CA ILE A 126 7.08 29.27 8.43
C ILE A 126 7.70 30.37 9.26
N LEU A 127 8.87 30.09 9.82
CA LEU A 127 9.60 31.02 10.69
C LEU A 127 10.43 32.03 9.90
N SER A 128 10.97 31.58 8.77
CA SER A 128 11.77 32.43 7.89
C SER A 128 11.78 31.86 6.48
N GLN A 129 11.90 32.74 5.51
CA GLN A 129 12.15 32.38 4.12
C GLN A 129 13.15 33.34 3.51
N ARG A 130 14.09 32.81 2.73
CA ARG A 130 15.15 33.58 2.08
C ARG A 130 15.35 33.07 0.66
N MET A 131 15.23 33.95 -0.30
CA MET A 131 15.64 33.63 -1.68
C MET A 131 17.16 33.55 -1.75
N VAL A 132 17.67 32.41 -2.21
CA VAL A 132 19.12 32.15 -2.30
C VAL A 132 19.63 32.33 -3.74
N GLY A 133 18.78 32.74 -4.63
CA GLY A 133 19.05 32.86 -6.05
C GLY A 133 18.79 31.56 -6.81
N THR A 134 18.59 31.69 -8.10
CA THR A 134 18.57 30.54 -9.03
C THR A 134 20.00 30.07 -9.24
N PRO A 135 20.24 28.78 -9.14
CA PRO A 135 21.54 28.23 -9.53
C PRO A 135 21.83 28.45 -11.01
#